data_149c3e7055c091e3775f5974fc14dfde
#
_entry.id   149c3e7055c091e3775f5974fc14dfde
#
_cell.length_a   1.000
_cell.length_b   1.000
_cell.length_c   1.000
_cell.angle_alpha   90.00
_cell.angle_beta   90.00
_cell.angle_gamma   90.00
#
_symmetry.space_group_name_H-M   'P 1'
#
loop_
_entity.id
_entity.type
_entity.pdbx_description
1 polymer ?
#
loop_
_entity_poly.entity_id
_entity_poly.type
_entity_poly.pdbx_seq_one_letter_code
_entity_poly.pdbx_strand_id
1 'polypeptide(L)'
;KDMTEFKRQHYLNQLIKRKHNDMIKIITGLRRSGKSYLLNTLFTNHLLQEGVSQDCILQIDLEDIKNKSLREPVAMLQYIEDHSTEDSQYYVILDEIQLLKDFEEILNTLLKRKKYDVYVTGSNSRFLVTDVITEFRGRGDEVRVFPLSLAELHEAFPEKSWDDLWEEYTLYGGLPQMVLTKDEAQKVKYLKQLFHTTYLKDILDRYRIQLVDEFSQLVDFIASAIGSLTNPSKLANTFITKGFKLDSRTVNQYLRYLLDSFLISEAKRYDIRGKQYIGSPCKYYFTDVGLRNARLNFRQT
;
A
#
# COMPACT_ATOMS: atom_id res chain seq x y z
N LYS A 1 -29.65 1.86 1.63
CA LYS A 1 -28.58 2.90 1.68
C LYS A 1 -27.69 2.61 0.50
N ASP A 2 -27.76 3.43 -0.53
CA ASP A 2 -26.84 3.36 -1.65
C ASP A 2 -25.44 3.62 -1.09
N MET A 3 -24.63 2.56 -1.01
CA MET A 3 -23.22 2.72 -0.67
C MET A 3 -22.55 3.30 -1.91
N THR A 4 -21.91 4.45 -1.76
CA THR A 4 -21.08 5.04 -2.82
C THR A 4 -20.03 4.03 -3.25
N GLU A 5 -20.06 3.63 -4.51
CA GLU A 5 -19.12 2.68 -5.08
C GLU A 5 -17.99 3.42 -5.79
N PHE A 6 -16.74 3.07 -5.46
CA PHE A 6 -15.57 3.58 -6.16
C PHE A 6 -15.17 2.58 -7.24
N LYS A 7 -15.33 2.94 -8.50
CA LYS A 7 -15.10 2.03 -9.64
C LYS A 7 -13.63 1.62 -9.79
N ARG A 8 -12.69 2.45 -9.38
CA ARG A 8 -11.23 2.18 -9.49
C ARG A 8 -10.82 1.65 -10.86
N GLN A 9 -11.46 2.12 -11.92
CA GLN A 9 -11.41 1.55 -13.26
C GLN A 9 -9.99 1.41 -13.81
N HIS A 10 -9.12 2.37 -13.50
CA HIS A 10 -7.72 2.33 -13.90
C HIS A 10 -6.99 1.09 -13.36
N TYR A 11 -7.18 0.76 -12.08
CA TYR A 11 -6.58 -0.40 -11.44
C TYR A 11 -7.26 -1.70 -11.86
N LEU A 12 -8.58 -1.70 -11.97
CA LEU A 12 -9.32 -2.86 -12.45
C LEU A 12 -8.84 -3.26 -13.85
N ASN A 13 -8.70 -2.31 -14.76
CA ASN A 13 -8.16 -2.55 -16.11
C ASN A 13 -6.73 -3.09 -16.09
N GLN A 14 -5.91 -2.67 -15.14
CA GLN A 14 -4.57 -3.20 -14.99
C GLN A 14 -4.60 -4.68 -14.59
N LEU A 15 -5.49 -5.09 -13.68
CA LEU A 15 -5.65 -6.48 -13.26
C LEU A 15 -6.18 -7.34 -14.42
N ILE A 16 -7.19 -6.85 -15.14
CA ILE A 16 -7.76 -7.54 -16.30
C ILE A 16 -6.70 -7.84 -17.37
N LYS A 17 -5.87 -6.86 -17.71
CA LYS A 17 -4.80 -7.01 -18.70
C LYS A 17 -3.70 -8.00 -18.29
N ARG A 18 -3.60 -8.27 -17.00
CA ARG A 18 -2.57 -9.15 -16.42
C ARG A 18 -3.06 -10.58 -16.17
N LYS A 19 -4.33 -10.87 -16.44
CA LYS A 19 -4.87 -12.24 -16.29
C LYS A 19 -4.03 -13.23 -17.10
N HIS A 20 -3.72 -14.37 -16.50
CA HIS A 20 -3.02 -15.50 -17.15
C HIS A 20 -1.66 -15.16 -17.80
N ASN A 21 -0.94 -14.18 -17.26
CA ASN A 21 0.38 -13.76 -17.77
C ASN A 21 1.55 -14.59 -17.20
N ASP A 22 1.28 -15.74 -16.58
CA ASP A 22 2.27 -16.60 -15.91
C ASP A 22 3.10 -15.89 -14.82
N MET A 23 2.59 -14.78 -14.27
CA MET A 23 3.20 -14.02 -13.18
C MET A 23 2.26 -13.97 -11.98
N ILE A 24 2.84 -13.77 -10.80
CA ILE A 24 2.08 -13.42 -9.59
C ILE A 24 1.74 -11.94 -9.63
N LYS A 25 0.46 -11.60 -9.56
CA LYS A 25 -0.01 -10.22 -9.47
C LYS A 25 0.09 -9.76 -8.02
N ILE A 26 0.94 -8.76 -7.78
CA ILE A 26 1.26 -8.24 -6.46
C ILE A 26 0.62 -6.86 -6.32
N ILE A 27 -0.43 -6.77 -5.51
CA ILE A 27 -1.14 -5.52 -5.27
C ILE A 27 -0.60 -4.89 -4.00
N THR A 28 0.16 -3.80 -4.19
CA THR A 28 0.83 -3.07 -3.13
C THR A 28 0.18 -1.72 -2.87
N GLY A 29 0.61 -1.06 -1.83
CA GLY A 29 0.19 0.31 -1.52
C GLY A 29 -0.15 0.52 -0.06
N LEU A 30 -0.41 1.77 0.27
CA LEU A 30 -0.70 2.22 1.62
C LEU A 30 -1.82 1.38 2.25
N ARG A 31 -1.68 1.03 3.53
CA ARG A 31 -2.75 0.36 4.27
C ARG A 31 -4.04 1.18 4.19
N ARG A 32 -5.18 0.52 4.01
CA ARG A 32 -6.51 1.15 3.83
C ARG A 32 -6.70 1.98 2.55
N SER A 33 -5.84 1.83 1.55
CA SER A 33 -6.02 2.45 0.22
C SER A 33 -7.06 1.77 -0.68
N GLY A 34 -7.65 0.66 -0.23
CA GLY A 34 -8.69 -0.07 -0.96
C GLY A 34 -8.20 -1.27 -1.79
N LYS A 35 -7.02 -1.83 -1.48
CA LYS A 35 -6.48 -3.03 -2.16
C LYS A 35 -7.42 -4.23 -2.09
N SER A 36 -7.87 -4.57 -0.88
CA SER A 36 -8.79 -5.70 -0.65
C SER A 36 -10.13 -5.48 -1.36
N TYR A 37 -10.66 -4.25 -1.36
CA TYR A 37 -11.87 -3.90 -2.10
C TYR A 37 -11.69 -4.08 -3.61
N LEU A 38 -10.55 -3.64 -4.16
CA LEU A 38 -10.22 -3.80 -5.57
C LEU A 38 -10.21 -5.29 -5.99
N LEU A 39 -9.59 -6.17 -5.19
CA LEU A 39 -9.52 -7.60 -5.51
C LEU A 39 -10.79 -8.34 -5.16
N ASN A 40 -11.23 -8.24 -3.90
CA ASN A 40 -12.30 -9.09 -3.37
C ASN A 40 -13.68 -8.67 -3.84
N THR A 41 -13.84 -7.42 -4.29
CA THR A 41 -15.13 -6.91 -4.79
C THR A 41 -15.07 -6.63 -6.29
N LEU A 42 -14.29 -5.65 -6.71
CA LEU A 42 -14.35 -5.17 -8.10
C LEU A 42 -13.84 -6.22 -9.09
N PHE A 43 -12.66 -6.79 -8.84
CA PHE A 43 -12.09 -7.79 -9.73
C PHE A 43 -12.89 -9.09 -9.71
N THR A 44 -13.33 -9.55 -8.54
CA THR A 44 -14.19 -10.72 -8.42
C THR A 44 -15.50 -10.55 -9.16
N ASN A 45 -16.19 -9.41 -8.99
CA ASN A 45 -17.42 -9.11 -9.73
C ASN A 45 -17.19 -9.12 -11.24
N HIS A 46 -16.06 -8.59 -11.71
CA HIS A 46 -15.69 -8.62 -13.12
C HIS A 46 -15.52 -10.06 -13.60
N LEU A 47 -14.83 -10.93 -12.86
CA LEU A 47 -14.66 -12.34 -13.21
C LEU A 47 -16.00 -13.07 -13.31
N LEU A 48 -16.91 -12.85 -12.36
CA LEU A 48 -18.25 -13.43 -12.37
C LEU A 48 -19.07 -12.94 -13.58
N GLN A 49 -18.95 -11.69 -13.96
CA GLN A 49 -19.59 -11.13 -15.15
C GLN A 49 -19.04 -11.73 -16.46
N GLU A 50 -17.77 -12.12 -16.48
CA GLU A 50 -17.16 -12.86 -17.60
C GLU A 50 -17.56 -14.34 -17.63
N GLY A 51 -18.36 -14.82 -16.67
CA GLY A 51 -18.84 -16.19 -16.60
C GLY A 51 -17.95 -17.16 -15.84
N VAL A 52 -16.94 -16.66 -15.09
CA VAL A 52 -16.14 -17.49 -14.18
C VAL A 52 -17.04 -17.97 -13.04
N SER A 53 -17.04 -19.29 -12.76
CA SER A 53 -17.78 -19.82 -11.62
C SER A 53 -17.23 -19.33 -10.30
N GLN A 54 -18.11 -19.06 -9.33
CA GLN A 54 -17.70 -18.67 -7.96
C GLN A 54 -16.75 -19.70 -7.35
N ASP A 55 -16.95 -20.98 -7.61
CA ASP A 55 -16.10 -22.08 -7.09
C ASP A 55 -14.68 -22.07 -7.67
N CYS A 56 -14.47 -21.34 -8.77
CA CYS A 56 -13.14 -21.14 -9.37
C CYS A 56 -12.42 -19.88 -8.85
N ILE A 57 -12.99 -19.18 -7.87
CA ILE A 57 -12.41 -17.98 -7.27
C ILE A 57 -12.17 -18.23 -5.79
N LEU A 58 -10.92 -18.53 -5.44
CA LEU A 58 -10.51 -18.82 -4.06
C LEU A 58 -10.01 -17.54 -3.40
N GLN A 59 -10.82 -16.96 -2.52
CA GLN A 59 -10.50 -15.74 -1.77
C GLN A 59 -10.18 -16.08 -0.32
N ILE A 60 -8.97 -15.74 0.12
CA ILE A 60 -8.49 -16.02 1.47
C ILE A 60 -7.95 -14.73 2.09
N ASP A 61 -8.68 -14.19 3.07
CA ASP A 61 -8.24 -13.09 3.91
C ASP A 61 -7.43 -13.64 5.09
N LEU A 62 -6.13 -13.39 5.08
CA LEU A 62 -5.22 -13.87 6.13
C LEU A 62 -5.29 -13.04 7.43
N GLU A 63 -5.90 -11.85 7.42
CA GLU A 63 -6.21 -11.11 8.65
C GLU A 63 -7.39 -11.74 9.42
N ASP A 64 -8.33 -12.41 8.74
CA ASP A 64 -9.46 -13.05 9.41
C ASP A 64 -8.97 -14.18 10.35
N ILE A 65 -9.42 -14.12 11.60
CA ILE A 65 -9.08 -15.12 12.62
C ILE A 65 -9.51 -16.54 12.23
N LYS A 66 -10.56 -16.69 11.42
CA LYS A 66 -11.03 -17.96 10.91
C LYS A 66 -10.00 -18.66 10.02
N ASN A 67 -9.18 -17.85 9.35
CA ASN A 67 -8.14 -18.33 8.45
C ASN A 67 -6.76 -18.41 9.13
N LYS A 68 -6.70 -18.32 10.46
CA LYS A 68 -5.44 -18.36 11.20
C LYS A 68 -4.62 -19.63 10.94
N SER A 69 -5.26 -20.78 10.80
CA SER A 69 -4.61 -22.04 10.46
C SER A 69 -3.97 -22.02 9.06
N LEU A 70 -4.53 -21.24 8.13
CA LEU A 70 -4.03 -21.09 6.76
C LEU A 70 -2.78 -20.20 6.65
N ARG A 71 -2.32 -19.62 7.77
CA ARG A 71 -1.02 -18.93 7.83
C ARG A 71 0.17 -19.89 7.86
N GLU A 72 -0.10 -21.20 7.99
CA GLU A 72 0.91 -22.24 7.89
C GLU A 72 0.97 -22.76 6.44
N PRO A 73 2.18 -22.89 5.83
CA PRO A 73 2.34 -23.19 4.41
C PRO A 73 1.64 -24.46 3.94
N VAL A 74 1.81 -25.56 4.68
CA VAL A 74 1.21 -26.85 4.33
C VAL A 74 -0.31 -26.78 4.38
N ALA A 75 -0.89 -26.14 5.40
CA ALA A 75 -2.32 -25.98 5.54
C ALA A 75 -2.92 -25.13 4.41
N MET A 76 -2.23 -24.07 4.01
CA MET A 76 -2.63 -23.22 2.89
C MET A 76 -2.66 -24.01 1.58
N LEU A 77 -1.58 -24.72 1.29
CA LEU A 77 -1.50 -25.49 0.05
C LEU A 77 -2.58 -26.59 0.00
N GLN A 78 -2.75 -27.32 1.09
CA GLN A 78 -3.79 -28.35 1.20
C GLN A 78 -5.19 -27.75 0.99
N TYR A 79 -5.48 -26.62 1.62
CA TYR A 79 -6.76 -25.93 1.45
C TYR A 79 -7.03 -25.58 -0.03
N ILE A 80 -6.05 -25.01 -0.73
CA ILE A 80 -6.19 -24.66 -2.16
C ILE A 80 -6.40 -25.93 -3.01
N GLU A 81 -5.67 -26.99 -2.71
CA GLU A 81 -5.81 -28.27 -3.43
C GLU A 81 -7.17 -28.91 -3.22
N ASP A 82 -7.67 -28.95 -1.98
CA ASP A 82 -8.97 -29.54 -1.64
C ASP A 82 -10.15 -28.78 -2.28
N HIS A 83 -9.96 -27.48 -2.60
CA HIS A 83 -10.97 -26.63 -3.24
C HIS A 83 -10.73 -26.44 -4.75
N SER A 84 -9.87 -27.25 -5.37
CA SER A 84 -9.58 -27.16 -6.80
C SER A 84 -9.50 -28.55 -7.45
N THR A 85 -9.92 -28.60 -8.72
CA THR A 85 -9.82 -29.83 -9.55
C THR A 85 -8.73 -29.65 -10.61
N GLU A 86 -8.34 -30.73 -11.30
CA GLU A 86 -7.30 -30.67 -12.34
C GLU A 86 -7.80 -30.06 -13.65
N ASP A 87 -9.11 -30.11 -13.91
CA ASP A 87 -9.69 -29.77 -15.21
C ASP A 87 -10.15 -28.30 -15.32
N SER A 88 -9.90 -27.43 -14.29
CA SER A 88 -10.37 -26.06 -14.27
C SER A 88 -9.26 -25.07 -13.99
N GLN A 89 -9.44 -23.84 -14.45
CA GLN A 89 -8.61 -22.69 -14.12
C GLN A 89 -9.16 -22.00 -12.86
N TYR A 90 -8.28 -21.66 -11.93
CA TYR A 90 -8.63 -21.03 -10.66
C TYR A 90 -7.96 -19.68 -10.50
N TYR A 91 -8.69 -18.72 -9.95
CA TYR A 91 -8.16 -17.45 -9.46
C TYR A 91 -7.94 -17.55 -7.96
N VAL A 92 -6.68 -17.44 -7.53
CA VAL A 92 -6.31 -17.52 -6.11
C VAL A 92 -5.97 -16.12 -5.62
N ILE A 93 -6.77 -15.60 -4.69
CA ILE A 93 -6.63 -14.26 -4.12
C ILE A 93 -6.27 -14.41 -2.65
N LEU A 94 -5.04 -14.00 -2.30
CA LEU A 94 -4.51 -14.04 -0.94
C LEU A 94 -4.32 -12.63 -0.42
N ASP A 95 -5.14 -12.21 0.54
CA ASP A 95 -5.09 -10.88 1.13
C ASP A 95 -4.14 -10.86 2.33
N GLU A 96 -3.28 -9.82 2.42
CA GLU A 96 -2.23 -9.65 3.44
C GLU A 96 -1.26 -10.84 3.52
N ILE A 97 -0.66 -11.19 2.38
CA ILE A 97 0.19 -12.38 2.17
C ILE A 97 1.35 -12.51 3.16
N GLN A 98 1.86 -11.39 3.69
CA GLN A 98 2.96 -11.39 4.67
C GLN A 98 2.60 -12.08 6.00
N LEU A 99 1.32 -12.40 6.22
CA LEU A 99 0.89 -13.20 7.37
C LEU A 99 1.06 -14.71 7.16
N LEU A 100 1.23 -15.16 5.92
CA LEU A 100 1.55 -16.56 5.59
C LEU A 100 3.06 -16.78 5.77
N LYS A 101 3.43 -17.78 6.55
CA LYS A 101 4.83 -18.18 6.68
C LYS A 101 5.36 -18.74 5.37
N ASP A 102 6.62 -18.48 5.07
CA ASP A 102 7.30 -18.99 3.87
C ASP A 102 6.45 -18.85 2.59
N PHE A 103 5.74 -17.70 2.50
CA PHE A 103 4.76 -17.46 1.43
C PHE A 103 5.39 -17.53 0.04
N GLU A 104 6.68 -17.23 -0.10
CA GLU A 104 7.42 -17.33 -1.35
C GLU A 104 7.41 -18.75 -1.91
N GLU A 105 7.60 -19.75 -1.05
CA GLU A 105 7.57 -21.18 -1.45
C GLU A 105 6.20 -21.59 -1.94
N ILE A 106 5.15 -21.12 -1.27
CA ILE A 106 3.75 -21.39 -1.67
C ILE A 106 3.44 -20.73 -3.00
N LEU A 107 3.78 -19.46 -3.16
CA LEU A 107 3.56 -18.74 -4.42
C LEU A 107 4.31 -19.41 -5.59
N ASN A 108 5.56 -19.84 -5.37
CA ASN A 108 6.33 -20.59 -6.37
C ASN A 108 5.66 -21.91 -6.73
N THR A 109 5.12 -22.62 -5.74
CA THR A 109 4.41 -23.89 -5.95
C THR A 109 3.15 -23.67 -6.77
N LEU A 110 2.35 -22.66 -6.44
CA LEU A 110 1.13 -22.32 -7.19
C LEU A 110 1.46 -21.89 -8.63
N LEU A 111 2.50 -21.08 -8.82
CA LEU A 111 2.91 -20.61 -10.15
C LEU A 111 3.36 -21.76 -11.08
N LYS A 112 4.01 -22.80 -10.54
CA LYS A 112 4.38 -23.99 -11.32
C LYS A 112 3.16 -24.78 -11.79
N ARG A 113 2.07 -24.71 -11.04
CA ARG A 113 0.81 -25.34 -11.40
C ARG A 113 -0.02 -24.37 -12.23
N LYS A 114 0.11 -24.42 -13.54
CA LYS A 114 -0.47 -23.46 -14.50
C LYS A 114 -1.99 -23.27 -14.42
N LYS A 115 -2.68 -24.07 -13.63
CA LYS A 115 -4.12 -23.92 -13.37
C LYS A 115 -4.47 -22.79 -12.42
N TYR A 116 -3.48 -22.18 -11.72
CA TYR A 116 -3.71 -21.10 -10.78
C TYR A 116 -3.23 -19.76 -11.33
N ASP A 117 -4.13 -18.80 -11.39
CA ASP A 117 -3.84 -17.41 -11.62
C ASP A 117 -3.84 -16.66 -10.28
N VAL A 118 -2.66 -16.22 -9.81
CA VAL A 118 -2.45 -15.84 -8.42
C VAL A 118 -2.35 -14.33 -8.25
N TYR A 119 -3.12 -13.81 -7.29
CA TYR A 119 -3.18 -12.41 -6.88
C TYR A 119 -2.93 -12.30 -5.39
N VAL A 120 -2.01 -11.45 -4.98
CA VAL A 120 -1.70 -11.24 -3.57
C VAL A 120 -1.73 -9.77 -3.23
N THR A 121 -2.15 -9.44 -2.00
CA THR A 121 -2.01 -8.08 -1.49
C THR A 121 -0.98 -8.02 -0.37
N GLY A 122 -0.47 -6.83 -0.13
CA GLY A 122 0.32 -6.51 1.05
C GLY A 122 0.50 -5.01 1.23
N SER A 123 0.69 -4.62 2.48
CA SER A 123 0.84 -3.24 2.90
C SER A 123 2.30 -2.82 3.15
N ASN A 124 3.27 -3.66 2.74
CA ASN A 124 4.69 -3.36 2.86
C ASN A 124 5.45 -3.78 1.60
N SER A 125 6.20 -2.85 1.01
CA SER A 125 6.95 -3.10 -0.22
C SER A 125 8.12 -4.07 -0.03
N ARG A 126 8.76 -4.05 1.14
CA ARG A 126 9.97 -4.85 1.38
C ARG A 126 9.68 -6.35 1.29
N PHE A 127 8.55 -6.81 1.84
CA PHE A 127 8.16 -8.21 1.75
C PHE A 127 7.72 -8.62 0.34
N LEU A 128 7.22 -7.69 -0.46
CA LEU A 128 6.58 -8.03 -1.73
C LEU A 128 7.47 -7.73 -2.94
N VAL A 129 8.19 -6.62 -2.92
CA VAL A 129 8.95 -6.19 -4.10
C VAL A 129 10.37 -6.74 -4.08
N THR A 130 11.04 -6.69 -2.92
CA THR A 130 12.44 -7.13 -2.83
C THR A 130 12.53 -8.65 -2.77
N ASP A 131 11.72 -9.30 -1.94
CA ASP A 131 11.82 -10.74 -1.71
C ASP A 131 11.08 -11.51 -2.81
N VAL A 132 9.86 -11.10 -3.18
CA VAL A 132 9.09 -11.76 -4.24
C VAL A 132 9.70 -11.52 -5.63
N ILE A 133 10.05 -10.29 -5.99
CA ILE A 133 10.64 -10.02 -7.31
C ILE A 133 12.03 -10.64 -7.43
N THR A 134 12.84 -10.62 -6.36
CA THR A 134 14.19 -11.19 -6.36
C THR A 134 14.15 -12.71 -6.36
N GLU A 135 13.33 -13.34 -5.52
CA GLU A 135 13.16 -14.79 -5.46
C GLU A 135 12.41 -15.34 -6.67
N PHE A 136 11.40 -14.63 -7.17
CA PHE A 136 10.66 -15.03 -8.36
C PHE A 136 11.38 -14.71 -9.67
N ARG A 137 12.61 -14.19 -9.63
CA ARG A 137 13.42 -13.93 -10.83
C ARG A 137 12.66 -13.18 -11.92
N GLY A 138 11.93 -12.14 -11.55
CA GLY A 138 11.12 -11.34 -12.47
C GLY A 138 9.73 -11.91 -12.80
N ARG A 139 9.20 -12.85 -12.00
CA ARG A 139 7.84 -13.41 -12.17
C ARG A 139 6.77 -12.72 -11.32
N GLY A 140 7.07 -11.59 -10.72
CA GLY A 140 6.13 -10.73 -10.03
C GLY A 140 5.72 -9.56 -10.90
N ASP A 141 4.42 -9.26 -10.97
CA ASP A 141 3.85 -8.12 -11.69
C ASP A 141 3.11 -7.19 -10.71
N GLU A 142 3.72 -6.06 -10.39
CA GLU A 142 3.22 -5.15 -9.35
C GLU A 142 2.16 -4.21 -9.89
N VAL A 143 1.07 -4.08 -9.12
CA VAL A 143 0.07 -3.01 -9.25
C VAL A 143 0.03 -2.21 -7.97
N ARG A 144 0.59 -1.00 -7.99
CA ARG A 144 0.61 -0.11 -6.83
C ARG A 144 -0.69 0.70 -6.75
N VAL A 145 -1.46 0.49 -5.69
CA VAL A 145 -2.74 1.15 -5.44
C VAL A 145 -2.54 2.34 -4.50
N PHE A 146 -2.88 3.52 -5.00
CA PHE A 146 -2.88 4.76 -4.22
C PHE A 146 -4.26 5.01 -3.58
N PRO A 147 -4.36 5.88 -2.56
CA PRO A 147 -5.63 6.45 -2.15
C PRO A 147 -6.43 7.01 -3.34
N LEU A 148 -7.71 7.26 -3.16
CA LEU A 148 -8.55 7.82 -4.22
C LEU A 148 -7.96 9.14 -4.75
N SER A 149 -7.91 9.28 -6.05
CA SER A 149 -7.55 10.53 -6.71
C SER A 149 -8.75 11.49 -6.75
N LEU A 150 -8.48 12.77 -6.95
CA LEU A 150 -9.53 13.77 -7.12
C LEU A 150 -10.50 13.42 -8.27
N ALA A 151 -9.98 12.85 -9.36
CA ALA A 151 -10.81 12.41 -10.49
C ALA A 151 -11.75 11.27 -10.10
N GLU A 152 -11.27 10.28 -9.32
CA GLU A 152 -12.11 9.20 -8.81
C GLU A 152 -13.18 9.72 -7.83
N LEU A 153 -12.86 10.77 -7.04
CA LEU A 153 -13.83 11.42 -6.18
C LEU A 153 -14.92 12.14 -6.99
N HIS A 154 -14.54 12.87 -8.02
CA HIS A 154 -15.50 13.55 -8.88
C HIS A 154 -16.40 12.55 -9.64
N GLU A 155 -15.87 11.39 -10.05
CA GLU A 155 -16.68 10.32 -10.63
C GLU A 155 -17.69 9.73 -9.62
N ALA A 156 -17.30 9.60 -8.36
CA ALA A 156 -18.14 9.04 -7.30
C ALA A 156 -19.18 10.05 -6.75
N PHE A 157 -18.88 11.34 -6.84
CA PHE A 157 -19.73 12.44 -6.34
C PHE A 157 -19.93 13.51 -7.43
N PRO A 158 -20.63 13.17 -8.52
CA PRO A 158 -20.79 14.07 -9.67
C PRO A 158 -21.63 15.32 -9.33
N GLU A 159 -22.35 15.30 -8.21
CA GLU A 159 -23.12 16.44 -7.70
C GLU A 159 -22.26 17.52 -7.03
N LYS A 160 -21.00 17.19 -6.64
CA LYS A 160 -20.08 18.15 -6.04
C LYS A 160 -19.27 18.88 -7.10
N SER A 161 -19.00 20.17 -6.87
CA SER A 161 -18.10 20.94 -7.74
C SER A 161 -16.65 20.47 -7.58
N TRP A 162 -15.80 20.75 -8.58
CA TRP A 162 -14.37 20.51 -8.50
C TRP A 162 -13.69 21.28 -7.37
N ASP A 163 -14.15 22.49 -7.10
CA ASP A 163 -13.59 23.35 -6.05
C ASP A 163 -13.92 22.78 -4.65
N ASP A 164 -15.15 22.35 -4.41
CA ASP A 164 -15.55 21.72 -3.14
C ASP A 164 -14.76 20.43 -2.90
N LEU A 165 -14.62 19.60 -3.94
CA LEU A 165 -13.85 18.36 -3.86
C LEU A 165 -12.36 18.63 -3.63
N TRP A 166 -11.80 19.67 -4.26
CA TRP A 166 -10.42 20.08 -4.08
C TRP A 166 -10.14 20.54 -2.65
N GLU A 167 -11.03 21.38 -2.07
CA GLU A 167 -10.91 21.83 -0.69
C GLU A 167 -10.94 20.65 0.29
N GLU A 168 -11.92 19.74 0.16
CA GLU A 168 -12.00 18.54 0.98
C GLU A 168 -10.75 17.65 0.80
N TYR A 169 -10.33 17.43 -0.43
CA TYR A 169 -9.20 16.57 -0.76
C TYR A 169 -7.88 17.08 -0.20
N THR A 170 -7.62 18.37 -0.31
CA THR A 170 -6.40 19.00 0.21
C THR A 170 -6.33 18.99 1.73
N LEU A 171 -7.46 18.95 2.42
CA LEU A 171 -7.54 18.86 3.87
C LEU A 171 -7.48 17.41 4.37
N TYR A 172 -8.31 16.53 3.81
CA TYR A 172 -8.56 15.20 4.38
C TYR A 172 -8.01 14.05 3.57
N GLY A 173 -7.47 14.30 2.38
CA GLY A 173 -6.90 13.27 1.51
C GLY A 173 -7.94 12.40 0.80
N GLY A 174 -7.45 11.28 0.25
CA GLY A 174 -8.24 10.36 -0.58
C GLY A 174 -8.39 8.96 0.01
N LEU A 175 -8.17 8.75 1.31
CA LEU A 175 -8.45 7.45 1.92
C LEU A 175 -9.96 7.16 1.85
N PRO A 176 -10.39 5.98 1.32
CA PRO A 176 -11.81 5.69 1.09
C PRO A 176 -12.70 5.93 2.30
N GLN A 177 -12.27 5.51 3.50
CA GLN A 177 -13.05 5.72 4.73
C GLN A 177 -13.24 7.21 5.05
N MET A 178 -12.25 8.06 4.73
CA MET A 178 -12.34 9.51 4.94
C MET A 178 -13.37 10.13 4.03
N VAL A 179 -13.36 9.72 2.77
CA VAL A 179 -14.27 10.22 1.75
C VAL A 179 -15.73 9.88 2.10
N LEU A 180 -15.96 8.71 2.68
CA LEU A 180 -17.30 8.26 3.10
C LEU A 180 -17.76 8.87 4.43
N THR A 181 -16.86 9.46 5.22
CA THR A 181 -17.19 10.11 6.50
C THR A 181 -17.69 11.53 6.23
N LYS A 182 -18.88 11.89 6.72
CA LYS A 182 -19.50 13.20 6.46
C LYS A 182 -19.07 14.27 7.48
N ASP A 183 -18.91 13.89 8.75
CA ASP A 183 -18.60 14.81 9.83
C ASP A 183 -17.10 15.15 9.87
N GLU A 184 -16.77 16.43 9.83
CA GLU A 184 -15.38 16.92 9.78
C GLU A 184 -14.59 16.60 11.03
N ALA A 185 -15.20 16.70 12.21
CA ALA A 185 -14.54 16.37 13.47
C ALA A 185 -14.21 14.88 13.55
N GLN A 186 -15.08 14.03 13.00
CA GLN A 186 -14.83 12.60 12.87
C GLN A 186 -13.72 12.32 11.87
N LYS A 187 -13.64 13.02 10.73
CA LYS A 187 -12.53 12.92 9.78
C LYS A 187 -11.20 13.21 10.45
N VAL A 188 -11.10 14.35 11.13
CA VAL A 188 -9.89 14.77 11.85
C VAL A 188 -9.49 13.74 12.91
N LYS A 189 -10.43 13.32 13.76
CA LYS A 189 -10.20 12.32 14.81
C LYS A 189 -9.69 11.00 14.22
N TYR A 190 -10.34 10.52 13.18
CA TYR A 190 -9.98 9.27 12.52
C TYR A 190 -8.59 9.33 11.90
N LEU A 191 -8.26 10.40 11.15
CA LEU A 191 -6.94 10.54 10.52
C LEU A 191 -5.82 10.60 11.56
N LYS A 192 -6.00 11.33 12.66
CA LYS A 192 -5.04 11.37 13.76
C LYS A 192 -4.85 9.99 14.40
N GLN A 193 -5.95 9.32 14.72
CA GLN A 193 -5.92 7.98 15.28
C GLN A 193 -5.26 6.99 14.31
N LEU A 194 -5.65 6.99 13.05
CA LEU A 194 -5.09 6.14 12.01
C LEU A 194 -3.59 6.35 11.86
N PHE A 195 -3.14 7.60 11.84
CA PHE A 195 -1.73 7.92 11.74
C PHE A 195 -0.92 7.32 12.91
N HIS A 196 -1.36 7.54 14.15
CA HIS A 196 -0.62 7.10 15.33
C HIS A 196 -0.74 5.60 15.57
N THR A 197 -1.94 5.03 15.50
CA THR A 197 -2.18 3.63 15.92
C THR A 197 -1.97 2.62 14.80
N THR A 198 -2.10 3.03 13.55
CA THR A 198 -1.98 2.11 12.41
C THR A 198 -0.65 2.28 11.71
N TYR A 199 -0.28 3.49 11.30
CA TYR A 199 0.94 3.67 10.52
C TYR A 199 2.19 3.76 11.39
N LEU A 200 2.22 4.71 12.33
CA LEU A 200 3.42 4.95 13.13
C LEU A 200 3.74 3.75 14.01
N LYS A 201 2.74 3.23 14.73
CA LYS A 201 2.91 2.05 15.58
C LYS A 201 3.34 0.81 14.79
N ASP A 202 2.71 0.55 13.63
CA ASP A 202 3.08 -0.58 12.78
C ASP A 202 4.55 -0.52 12.33
N ILE A 203 5.04 0.66 11.96
CA ILE A 203 6.44 0.86 11.58
C ILE A 203 7.37 0.66 12.77
N LEU A 204 7.05 1.24 13.93
CA LEU A 204 7.84 1.12 15.15
C LEU A 204 7.98 -0.34 15.60
N ASP A 205 6.88 -1.07 15.63
CA ASP A 205 6.81 -2.46 16.07
C ASP A 205 7.52 -3.40 15.08
N ARG A 206 7.27 -3.22 13.78
CA ARG A 206 7.81 -4.05 12.70
C ARG A 206 9.32 -3.96 12.61
N TYR A 207 9.86 -2.76 12.69
CA TYR A 207 11.30 -2.52 12.56
C TYR A 207 12.02 -2.42 13.91
N ARG A 208 11.31 -2.63 15.03
CA ARG A 208 11.85 -2.57 16.40
C ARG A 208 12.66 -1.31 16.65
N ILE A 209 12.10 -0.16 16.25
CA ILE A 209 12.78 1.14 16.37
C ILE A 209 12.98 1.48 17.84
N GLN A 210 14.23 1.70 18.24
CA GLN A 210 14.60 2.04 19.63
C GLN A 210 14.55 3.56 19.86
N LEU A 211 14.96 4.35 18.87
CA LEU A 211 15.00 5.82 18.93
C LEU A 211 13.64 6.37 18.46
N VAL A 212 12.60 6.17 19.28
CA VAL A 212 11.21 6.47 18.93
C VAL A 212 11.01 7.98 18.75
N ASP A 213 11.59 8.79 19.65
CA ASP A 213 11.45 10.25 19.60
C ASP A 213 12.15 10.83 18.38
N GLU A 214 13.34 10.35 18.04
CA GLU A 214 14.10 10.77 16.87
C GLU A 214 13.36 10.37 15.58
N PHE A 215 12.81 9.15 15.53
CA PHE A 215 11.98 8.71 14.42
C PHE A 215 10.74 9.59 14.26
N SER A 216 10.06 9.90 15.35
CA SER A 216 8.90 10.80 15.39
C SER A 216 9.24 12.20 14.87
N GLN A 217 10.37 12.76 15.31
CA GLN A 217 10.87 14.07 14.83
C GLN A 217 11.22 14.04 13.33
N LEU A 218 11.78 12.94 12.83
CA LEU A 218 12.05 12.80 11.40
C LEU A 218 10.74 12.83 10.60
N VAL A 219 9.71 12.16 11.07
CA VAL A 219 8.38 12.18 10.44
C VAL A 219 7.80 13.60 10.43
N ASP A 220 7.93 14.36 11.53
CA ASP A 220 7.51 15.77 11.62
C ASP A 220 8.26 16.65 10.62
N PHE A 221 9.58 16.42 10.52
CA PHE A 221 10.40 17.15 9.56
C PHE A 221 9.93 16.91 8.12
N ILE A 222 9.74 15.64 7.74
CA ILE A 222 9.26 15.29 6.39
C ILE A 222 7.89 15.89 6.12
N ALA A 223 6.98 15.86 7.10
CA ALA A 223 5.65 16.43 6.97
C ALA A 223 5.67 17.97 6.78
N SER A 224 6.54 18.67 7.49
CA SER A 224 6.66 20.15 7.43
C SER A 224 7.49 20.63 6.23
N ALA A 225 8.48 19.84 5.80
CA ALA A 225 9.39 20.17 4.70
C ALA A 225 9.00 19.51 3.37
N ILE A 226 7.72 19.21 3.17
CA ILE A 226 7.23 18.52 1.98
C ILE A 226 7.65 19.24 0.70
N GLY A 227 8.15 18.49 -0.28
CA GLY A 227 8.62 19.04 -1.55
C GLY A 227 9.95 19.79 -1.49
N SER A 228 10.58 19.92 -0.32
CA SER A 228 11.90 20.52 -0.17
C SER A 228 12.99 19.53 -0.56
N LEU A 229 14.05 20.02 -1.22
CA LEU A 229 15.21 19.20 -1.57
C LEU A 229 16.01 18.84 -0.31
N THR A 230 16.18 17.56 -0.08
CA THR A 230 16.93 17.04 1.05
C THR A 230 17.68 15.74 0.72
N ASN A 231 18.55 15.31 1.61
CA ASN A 231 19.19 13.99 1.60
C ASN A 231 19.49 13.54 3.04
N PRO A 232 19.80 12.25 3.28
CA PRO A 232 20.06 11.74 4.62
C PRO A 232 21.13 12.49 5.40
N SER A 233 22.19 12.94 4.75
CA SER A 233 23.28 13.69 5.40
C SER A 233 22.84 15.09 5.85
N LYS A 234 22.09 15.81 5.01
CA LYS A 234 21.53 17.11 5.36
C LYS A 234 20.55 17.00 6.53
N LEU A 235 19.71 15.96 6.52
CA LEU A 235 18.78 15.67 7.62
C LEU A 235 19.53 15.38 8.90
N ALA A 236 20.52 14.47 8.87
CA ALA A 236 21.34 14.13 10.04
C ALA A 236 22.01 15.37 10.65
N ASN A 237 22.61 16.24 9.82
CA ASN A 237 23.22 17.47 10.30
C ASN A 237 22.18 18.40 10.98
N THR A 238 20.96 18.49 10.44
CA THR A 238 19.88 19.27 11.06
C THR A 238 19.50 18.69 12.43
N PHE A 239 19.42 17.37 12.56
CA PHE A 239 19.11 16.72 13.84
C PHE A 239 20.25 16.90 14.86
N ILE A 240 21.51 16.74 14.45
CA ILE A 240 22.67 16.96 15.33
C ILE A 240 22.69 18.41 15.85
N THR A 241 22.41 19.38 14.99
CA THR A 241 22.34 20.80 15.38
C THR A 241 21.23 21.08 16.42
N LYS A 242 20.16 20.28 16.39
CA LYS A 242 19.06 20.34 17.37
C LYS A 242 19.30 19.48 18.61
N GLY A 243 20.47 18.87 18.75
CA GLY A 243 20.85 18.06 19.93
C GLY A 243 20.40 16.59 19.87
N PHE A 244 19.87 16.11 18.74
CA PHE A 244 19.54 14.70 18.57
C PHE A 244 20.73 13.89 18.07
N LYS A 245 20.85 12.64 18.52
CA LYS A 245 21.92 11.72 18.11
C LYS A 245 21.47 10.83 16.94
N LEU A 246 21.31 11.42 15.76
CA LEU A 246 21.00 10.68 14.54
C LEU A 246 22.13 10.86 13.52
N ASP A 247 22.76 9.75 13.15
CA ASP A 247 23.71 9.74 12.03
C ASP A 247 22.96 9.58 10.68
N SER A 248 23.65 9.85 9.58
CA SER A 248 23.07 9.77 8.25
C SER A 248 22.67 8.34 7.86
N ARG A 249 23.30 7.31 8.43
CA ARG A 249 22.94 5.90 8.19
C ARG A 249 21.61 5.57 8.82
N THR A 250 21.39 5.97 10.06
CA THR A 250 20.11 5.79 10.77
C THR A 250 18.99 6.57 10.11
N VAL A 251 19.25 7.83 9.72
CA VAL A 251 18.26 8.64 8.96
C VAL A 251 17.88 7.94 7.66
N ASN A 252 18.86 7.45 6.89
CA ASN A 252 18.58 6.73 5.65
C ASN A 252 17.75 5.44 5.89
N GLN A 253 18.05 4.74 6.97
CA GLN A 253 17.29 3.54 7.37
C GLN A 253 15.84 3.89 7.73
N TYR A 254 15.61 4.95 8.49
CA TYR A 254 14.27 5.41 8.87
C TYR A 254 13.46 5.89 7.66
N LEU A 255 14.10 6.60 6.73
CA LEU A 255 13.48 6.99 5.46
C LEU A 255 13.04 5.76 4.66
N ARG A 256 13.87 4.70 4.61
CA ARG A 256 13.49 3.44 3.96
C ARG A 256 12.27 2.81 4.62
N TYR A 257 12.17 2.80 5.95
CA TYR A 257 11.00 2.26 6.65
C TYR A 257 9.71 3.01 6.30
N LEU A 258 9.78 4.34 6.16
CA LEU A 258 8.66 5.16 5.72
C LEU A 258 8.28 4.89 4.26
N LEU A 259 9.26 4.71 3.38
CA LEU A 259 9.05 4.33 1.96
C LEU A 259 8.47 2.92 1.84
N ASP A 260 9.02 1.95 2.58
CA ASP A 260 8.59 0.55 2.56
C ASP A 260 7.15 0.37 3.08
N SER A 261 6.70 1.23 3.98
CA SER A 261 5.30 1.28 4.44
C SER A 261 4.35 2.03 3.50
N PHE A 262 4.86 2.55 2.40
CA PHE A 262 4.12 3.41 1.46
C PHE A 262 3.58 4.71 2.07
N LEU A 263 4.01 5.08 3.27
CA LEU A 263 3.58 6.31 3.93
C LEU A 263 4.09 7.55 3.21
N ILE A 264 5.33 7.48 2.70
CA ILE A 264 5.93 8.51 1.86
C ILE A 264 6.37 7.95 0.51
N SER A 265 6.56 8.85 -0.43
CA SER A 265 7.16 8.59 -1.75
C SER A 265 8.35 9.51 -1.95
N GLU A 266 9.37 9.00 -2.65
CA GLU A 266 10.57 9.74 -3.03
C GLU A 266 10.49 10.20 -4.49
N ALA A 267 10.76 11.48 -4.74
CA ALA A 267 10.91 12.03 -6.07
C ALA A 267 12.38 12.39 -6.30
N LYS A 268 13.03 11.63 -7.16
CA LYS A 268 14.43 11.85 -7.56
C LYS A 268 14.49 12.87 -8.69
N ARG A 269 15.59 13.64 -8.70
CA ARG A 269 15.85 14.55 -9.82
C ARG A 269 16.05 13.72 -11.09
N TYR A 270 15.35 14.09 -12.15
CA TYR A 270 15.63 13.54 -13.49
C TYR A 270 16.83 14.27 -14.09
N ASP A 271 17.90 13.53 -14.45
CA ASP A 271 19.06 14.06 -15.15
C ASP A 271 19.27 13.32 -16.48
N ILE A 272 19.06 14.04 -17.56
CA ILE A 272 19.22 13.54 -18.93
C ILE A 272 20.67 13.06 -19.19
N ARG A 273 21.66 13.64 -18.51
CA ARG A 273 23.09 13.31 -18.69
C ARG A 273 23.59 12.13 -17.85
N GLY A 274 22.74 11.54 -17.01
CA GLY A 274 23.00 10.29 -16.29
C GLY A 274 24.12 10.28 -15.25
N LYS A 275 24.80 11.41 -15.00
CA LYS A 275 26.02 11.43 -14.16
C LYS A 275 25.80 11.89 -12.71
N GLN A 276 24.59 12.34 -12.35
CA GLN A 276 24.34 13.00 -11.04
C GLN A 276 23.32 12.30 -10.13
N TYR A 277 23.05 11.00 -10.33
CA TYR A 277 22.07 10.29 -9.50
C TYR A 277 22.58 9.88 -8.12
N ILE A 278 23.89 9.66 -7.96
CA ILE A 278 24.47 9.19 -6.71
C ILE A 278 24.60 10.35 -5.74
N GLY A 279 23.89 10.31 -4.62
CA GLY A 279 23.95 11.32 -3.55
C GLY A 279 23.21 12.63 -3.87
N SER A 280 22.50 12.70 -5.01
CA SER A 280 21.70 13.89 -5.34
C SER A 280 20.55 14.09 -4.34
N PRO A 281 20.23 15.35 -3.97
CA PRO A 281 19.05 15.64 -3.19
C PRO A 281 17.78 15.17 -3.90
N CYS A 282 16.84 14.66 -3.12
CA CYS A 282 15.50 14.25 -3.56
C CYS A 282 14.42 14.99 -2.78
N LYS A 283 13.18 14.79 -3.16
CA LYS A 283 12.01 15.31 -2.45
C LYS A 283 11.21 14.17 -1.89
N TYR A 284 10.64 14.34 -0.71
CA TYR A 284 9.73 13.38 -0.10
C TYR A 284 8.32 13.96 -0.04
N TYR A 285 7.34 13.12 -0.31
CA TYR A 285 5.91 13.46 -0.28
C TYR A 285 5.16 12.39 0.50
N PHE A 286 4.20 12.79 1.32
CA PHE A 286 3.24 11.85 1.88
C PHE A 286 2.37 11.29 0.76
N THR A 287 2.07 10.00 0.83
CA THR A 287 1.21 9.32 -0.15
C THR A 287 -0.22 9.83 -0.07
N ASP A 288 -0.65 10.29 1.11
CA ASP A 288 -1.94 10.90 1.34
C ASP A 288 -1.78 12.22 2.10
N VAL A 289 -2.36 13.30 1.58
CA VAL A 289 -2.24 14.63 2.16
C VAL A 289 -2.98 14.75 3.50
N GLY A 290 -4.08 14.02 3.69
CA GLY A 290 -4.81 13.99 4.95
C GLY A 290 -3.98 13.43 6.09
N LEU A 291 -3.17 12.39 5.81
CA LEU A 291 -2.22 11.84 6.79
C LEU A 291 -1.11 12.84 7.15
N ARG A 292 -0.59 13.56 6.16
CA ARG A 292 0.35 14.65 6.42
C ARG A 292 -0.26 15.71 7.33
N ASN A 293 -1.46 16.16 7.01
CA ASN A 293 -2.15 17.20 7.76
C ASN A 293 -2.49 16.73 9.19
N ALA A 294 -2.89 15.47 9.35
CA ALA A 294 -3.11 14.86 10.66
C ALA A 294 -1.83 14.89 11.51
N ARG A 295 -0.67 14.59 10.92
CA ARG A 295 0.63 14.66 11.61
C ARG A 295 0.97 16.08 12.05
N LEU A 296 0.68 17.06 11.25
CA LEU A 296 0.88 18.49 11.55
C LEU A 296 -0.26 19.11 12.35
N ASN A 297 -1.18 18.29 12.88
CA ASN A 297 -2.32 18.72 13.68
C ASN A 297 -3.26 19.68 12.93
N PHE A 298 -3.37 19.53 11.60
CA PHE A 298 -4.17 20.37 10.71
C PHE A 298 -3.84 21.87 10.82
N ARG A 299 -2.62 22.19 11.20
CA ARG A 299 -2.15 23.58 11.16
C ARG A 299 -1.96 23.97 9.69
N GLN A 300 -2.79 24.89 9.22
CA GLN A 300 -2.55 25.56 7.96
C GLN A 300 -1.45 26.60 8.19
N THR A 301 -0.37 26.48 7.43
CA THR A 301 0.65 27.55 7.31
C THR A 301 0.40 28.28 6.00
#